data_27893e4d9ddb27a9ce162ce98c7097fc
#
_entry.id   27893e4d9ddb27a9ce162ce98c7097fc
#
_cell.length_a   1.000
_cell.length_b   1.000
_cell.length_c   1.000
_cell.angle_alpha   90.00
_cell.angle_beta   90.00
_cell.angle_gamma   90.00
#
_symmetry.space_group_name_H-M   'P 1'
#
loop_
_entity.id
_entity.type
_entity.pdbx_description
1 polymer ?
#
loop_
_entity_poly.entity_id
_entity_poly.type
_entity_poly.pdbx_seq_one_letter_code
_entity_poly.pdbx_strand_id
1 'polypeptide(L)'
;VNPILIAGVDLGTTRTCAVIAEVPQDPILRRELNILGVGQAKTTGMQDVITHIDETTESIKTAIAEAELMASAEVDRVYVGIRGDHIKTMVSPGIVAVKDEEISYADIERVHEIAKAVAFPPDRELLHAIPREYIVDGQRGIKDPVGMMGTRLEAELYLVTGSSLAAENIRRSVYRAGYEVEGLVLEPLAAARSVLTVDEKEVGVAVVEVGDATTNIAAYYDGEIRHLAVLPLGGAAVTNDLAQGLSIP
;
A
#
# COMPACT_ATOMS: atom_id res chain seq x y z
N VAL A 1 -20.22 18.83 12.45
CA VAL A 1 -19.65 18.12 11.28
C VAL A 1 -19.26 16.75 11.80
N ASN A 2 -19.75 15.67 11.16
CA ASN A 2 -19.37 14.32 11.57
C ASN A 2 -17.89 14.11 11.33
N PRO A 3 -17.17 13.38 12.21
CA PRO A 3 -15.77 13.03 11.99
C PRO A 3 -15.64 12.18 10.73
N ILE A 4 -14.52 12.34 10.02
CA ILE A 4 -14.19 11.47 8.89
C ILE A 4 -13.53 10.23 9.47
N LEU A 5 -14.22 9.09 9.34
CA LEU A 5 -13.69 7.81 9.73
C LEU A 5 -12.94 7.16 8.55
N ILE A 6 -11.85 6.49 8.87
CA ILE A 6 -11.08 5.68 7.94
C ILE A 6 -10.85 4.31 8.57
N ALA A 7 -11.01 3.26 7.78
CA ALA A 7 -10.77 1.91 8.24
C ALA A 7 -9.72 1.22 7.36
N GLY A 8 -8.79 0.51 8.00
CA GLY A 8 -7.78 -0.29 7.35
C GLY A 8 -7.87 -1.75 7.80
N VAL A 9 -7.68 -2.67 6.86
CA VAL A 9 -7.65 -4.11 7.12
C VAL A 9 -6.35 -4.70 6.60
N ASP A 10 -5.62 -5.36 7.48
CA ASP A 10 -4.45 -6.18 7.15
C ASP A 10 -4.86 -7.65 7.12
N LEU A 11 -4.64 -8.28 5.96
CA LEU A 11 -4.95 -9.69 5.72
C LEU A 11 -3.68 -10.54 5.89
N GLY A 12 -3.26 -10.77 7.14
CA GLY A 12 -2.12 -11.62 7.45
C GLY A 12 -2.40 -13.11 7.26
N THR A 13 -1.35 -13.91 7.07
CA THR A 13 -1.44 -15.38 6.91
C THR A 13 -2.01 -16.06 8.15
N THR A 14 -1.69 -15.56 9.33
CA THR A 14 -2.11 -16.13 10.61
C THR A 14 -3.16 -15.30 11.32
N ARG A 15 -3.24 -14.01 11.02
CA ARG A 15 -4.09 -13.03 11.70
C ARG A 15 -4.58 -11.98 10.73
N THR A 16 -5.88 -11.70 10.77
CA THR A 16 -6.52 -10.53 10.14
C THR A 16 -6.68 -9.45 11.19
N CYS A 17 -6.24 -8.23 10.90
CA CYS A 17 -6.39 -7.07 11.78
C CYS A 17 -7.22 -5.98 11.08
N ALA A 18 -8.10 -5.35 11.84
CA ALA A 18 -8.82 -4.16 11.41
C ALA A 18 -8.54 -3.00 12.36
N VAL A 19 -8.38 -1.80 11.82
CA VAL A 19 -8.17 -0.57 12.58
C VAL A 19 -9.12 0.49 12.08
N ILE A 20 -9.85 1.14 12.98
CA ILE A 20 -10.71 2.29 12.68
C ILE A 20 -10.10 3.51 13.34
N ALA A 21 -9.94 4.57 12.57
CA ALA A 21 -9.37 5.83 13.02
C ALA A 21 -10.21 7.03 12.56
N GLU A 22 -10.16 8.09 13.34
CA GLU A 22 -10.69 9.40 12.99
C GLU A 22 -9.59 10.25 12.35
N VAL A 23 -9.92 10.87 11.22
CA VAL A 23 -9.06 11.86 10.57
C VAL A 23 -9.41 13.24 11.12
N PRO A 24 -8.45 13.95 11.76
CA PRO A 24 -8.67 15.30 12.23
C PRO A 24 -9.08 16.23 11.09
N GLN A 25 -10.07 17.07 11.32
CA GLN A 25 -10.54 18.06 10.32
C GLN A 25 -9.58 19.24 10.16
N ASP A 26 -8.78 19.52 11.20
CA ASP A 26 -7.75 20.54 11.13
C ASP A 26 -6.64 20.11 10.13
N PRO A 27 -6.36 20.90 9.09
CA PRO A 27 -5.30 20.60 8.13
C PRO A 27 -3.92 20.42 8.76
N ILE A 28 -3.66 21.08 9.90
CA ILE A 28 -2.37 20.98 10.63
C ILE A 28 -2.25 19.61 11.32
N LEU A 29 -3.35 19.09 11.83
CA LEU A 29 -3.40 17.82 12.58
C LEU A 29 -3.71 16.61 11.69
N ARG A 30 -3.96 16.78 10.40
CA ARG A 30 -4.27 15.67 9.46
C ARG A 30 -3.21 14.56 9.40
N ARG A 31 -2.03 14.79 9.94
CA ARG A 31 -0.97 13.77 10.04
C ARG A 31 -1.11 12.87 11.27
N GLU A 32 -1.95 13.23 12.24
CA GLU A 32 -2.18 12.49 13.46
C GLU A 32 -3.55 11.83 13.38
N LEU A 33 -3.57 10.50 13.17
CA LEU A 33 -4.78 9.71 13.20
C LEU A 33 -5.12 9.38 14.65
N ASN A 34 -6.36 9.58 15.04
CA ASN A 34 -6.86 9.13 16.33
C ASN A 34 -7.44 7.72 16.18
N ILE A 35 -6.75 6.71 16.72
CA ILE A 35 -7.21 5.32 16.66
C ILE A 35 -8.38 5.15 17.63
N LEU A 36 -9.55 4.78 17.08
CA LEU A 36 -10.78 4.59 17.83
C LEU A 36 -11.04 3.13 18.18
N GLY A 37 -10.67 2.21 17.28
CA GLY A 37 -10.91 0.80 17.48
C GLY A 37 -9.91 -0.07 16.74
N VAL A 38 -9.60 -1.21 17.35
CA VAL A 38 -8.76 -2.26 16.77
C VAL A 38 -9.47 -3.60 16.99
N GLY A 39 -9.56 -4.40 15.93
CA GLY A 39 -10.11 -5.73 15.98
C GLY A 39 -9.17 -6.75 15.36
N GLN A 40 -9.24 -7.99 15.83
CA GLN A 40 -8.38 -9.07 15.36
C GLN A 40 -9.15 -10.38 15.25
N ALA A 41 -8.85 -11.12 14.21
CA ALA A 41 -9.34 -12.46 14.02
C ALA A 41 -8.22 -13.42 13.61
N LYS A 42 -8.32 -14.69 13.95
CA LYS A 42 -7.45 -15.69 13.37
C LYS A 42 -7.75 -15.80 11.88
N THR A 43 -6.74 -15.68 11.03
CA THR A 43 -6.91 -15.91 9.61
C THR A 43 -7.02 -17.40 9.31
N THR A 44 -8.01 -17.75 8.52
CA THR A 44 -8.17 -19.04 7.86
C THR A 44 -8.45 -18.79 6.38
N GLY A 45 -8.13 -19.76 5.52
CA GLY A 45 -8.36 -19.62 4.07
C GLY A 45 -7.37 -18.74 3.31
N MET A 46 -6.23 -18.42 3.90
CA MET A 46 -5.18 -17.61 3.28
C MET A 46 -3.79 -18.21 3.52
N GLN A 47 -2.97 -18.18 2.50
CA GLN A 47 -1.53 -18.45 2.56
C GLN A 47 -0.79 -17.18 2.11
N ASP A 48 -0.09 -17.20 0.98
CA ASP A 48 0.42 -15.98 0.35
C ASP A 48 -0.70 -15.21 -0.37
N VAL A 49 -1.68 -15.94 -0.89
CA VAL A 49 -2.92 -15.43 -1.49
C VAL A 49 -4.14 -16.10 -0.86
N ILE A 50 -5.33 -15.57 -1.11
CA ILE A 50 -6.58 -16.16 -0.63
C ILE A 50 -6.79 -17.50 -1.32
N THR A 51 -6.90 -18.59 -0.52
CA THR A 51 -7.15 -19.94 -0.98
C THR A 51 -8.62 -20.38 -0.76
N HIS A 52 -9.28 -19.82 0.28
CA HIS A 52 -10.68 -20.08 0.60
C HIS A 52 -11.40 -18.78 0.93
N ILE A 53 -12.24 -18.33 -0.01
CA ILE A 53 -12.91 -17.03 0.08
C ILE A 53 -13.83 -16.95 1.31
N ASP A 54 -14.63 -17.99 1.57
CA ASP A 54 -15.63 -17.96 2.65
C ASP A 54 -14.96 -17.88 4.03
N GLU A 55 -13.88 -18.61 4.25
CA GLU A 55 -13.11 -18.56 5.50
C GLU A 55 -12.44 -17.19 5.69
N THR A 56 -11.85 -16.65 4.63
CA THR A 56 -11.26 -15.29 4.66
C THR A 56 -12.33 -14.24 4.93
N THR A 57 -13.53 -14.37 4.35
CA THR A 57 -14.67 -13.50 4.60
C THR A 57 -15.04 -13.45 6.08
N GLU A 58 -15.11 -14.61 6.76
CA GLU A 58 -15.43 -14.67 8.19
C GLU A 58 -14.34 -14.04 9.06
N SER A 59 -13.07 -14.22 8.69
CA SER A 59 -11.94 -13.56 9.39
C SER A 59 -12.01 -12.04 9.27
N ILE A 60 -12.31 -11.50 8.07
CA ILE A 60 -12.49 -10.07 7.81
C ILE A 60 -13.66 -9.52 8.63
N LYS A 61 -14.83 -10.18 8.54
CA LYS A 61 -16.05 -9.78 9.24
C LYS A 61 -15.84 -9.71 10.75
N THR A 62 -15.19 -10.72 11.32
CA THR A 62 -14.91 -10.79 12.74
C THR A 62 -13.99 -9.66 13.18
N ALA A 63 -12.90 -9.41 12.45
CA ALA A 63 -11.94 -8.38 12.79
C ALA A 63 -12.55 -6.96 12.69
N ILE A 64 -13.34 -6.68 11.64
CA ILE A 64 -13.99 -5.37 11.49
C ILE A 64 -15.05 -5.18 12.56
N ALA A 65 -15.90 -6.17 12.83
CA ALA A 65 -16.94 -6.08 13.86
C ALA A 65 -16.36 -5.81 15.26
N GLU A 66 -15.21 -6.40 15.60
CA GLU A 66 -14.52 -6.12 16.87
C GLU A 66 -13.99 -4.68 16.91
N ALA A 67 -13.41 -4.18 15.78
CA ALA A 67 -12.94 -2.80 15.68
C ALA A 67 -14.10 -1.80 15.79
N GLU A 68 -15.25 -2.05 15.15
CA GLU A 68 -16.46 -1.24 15.22
C GLU A 68 -17.03 -1.19 16.64
N LEU A 69 -17.04 -2.33 17.32
CA LEU A 69 -17.50 -2.40 18.71
C LEU A 69 -16.62 -1.53 19.63
N MET A 70 -15.27 -1.61 19.46
CA MET A 70 -14.33 -0.78 20.24
C MET A 70 -14.45 0.70 19.87
N ALA A 71 -14.59 1.01 18.59
CA ALA A 71 -14.72 2.38 18.10
C ALA A 71 -16.09 3.01 18.44
N SER A 72 -17.10 2.21 18.79
CA SER A 72 -18.51 2.62 18.88
C SER A 72 -18.99 3.34 17.62
N ALA A 73 -18.53 2.87 16.45
CA ALA A 73 -18.82 3.44 15.14
C ALA A 73 -18.82 2.33 14.08
N GLU A 74 -19.67 2.49 13.05
CA GLU A 74 -19.76 1.58 11.91
C GLU A 74 -19.00 2.19 10.71
N VAL A 75 -18.47 1.33 9.85
CA VAL A 75 -17.81 1.72 8.61
C VAL A 75 -18.37 0.92 7.43
N ASP A 76 -18.53 1.59 6.29
CA ASP A 76 -19.00 0.95 5.05
C ASP A 76 -17.84 0.57 4.13
N ARG A 77 -16.70 1.28 4.25
CA ARG A 77 -15.57 1.17 3.33
C ARG A 77 -14.26 0.98 4.09
N VAL A 78 -13.39 0.17 3.50
CA VAL A 78 -12.09 -0.16 4.10
C VAL A 78 -10.97 -0.07 3.07
N TYR A 79 -9.79 0.40 3.50
CA TYR A 79 -8.55 0.15 2.79
C TYR A 79 -8.03 -1.22 3.17
N VAL A 80 -7.51 -1.97 2.21
CA VAL A 80 -7.07 -3.35 2.47
C VAL A 80 -5.62 -3.52 2.04
N GLY A 81 -4.83 -4.16 2.90
CA GLY A 81 -3.46 -4.56 2.59
C GLY A 81 -3.41 -5.57 1.44
N ILE A 82 -2.45 -5.41 0.55
CA ILE A 82 -2.11 -6.41 -0.47
C ILE A 82 -0.61 -6.66 -0.46
N ARG A 83 -0.24 -7.94 -0.57
CA ARG A 83 1.13 -8.44 -0.62
C ARG A 83 1.21 -9.69 -1.47
N GLY A 84 2.39 -10.27 -1.57
CA GLY A 84 2.63 -11.56 -2.22
C GLY A 84 3.71 -11.48 -3.30
N ASP A 85 4.19 -12.63 -3.74
CA ASP A 85 5.23 -12.79 -4.75
C ASP A 85 4.80 -12.31 -6.15
N HIS A 86 3.48 -12.17 -6.34
CA HIS A 86 2.89 -11.62 -7.57
C HIS A 86 3.11 -10.11 -7.74
N ILE A 87 3.60 -9.39 -6.73
CA ILE A 87 3.90 -7.96 -6.82
C ILE A 87 5.12 -7.75 -7.74
N LYS A 88 4.99 -6.85 -8.71
CA LYS A 88 6.07 -6.44 -9.61
C LYS A 88 6.17 -4.93 -9.63
N THR A 89 7.37 -4.45 -9.82
CA THR A 89 7.65 -3.01 -9.87
C THR A 89 8.42 -2.66 -11.14
N MET A 90 8.19 -1.45 -11.64
CA MET A 90 8.94 -0.90 -12.74
C MET A 90 9.00 0.63 -12.66
N VAL A 91 10.00 1.23 -13.26
CA VAL A 91 10.07 2.68 -13.44
C VAL A 91 9.53 3.02 -14.82
N SER A 92 8.61 3.98 -14.90
CA SER A 92 8.05 4.46 -16.15
C SER A 92 8.20 5.96 -16.28
N PRO A 93 8.80 6.46 -17.37
CA PRO A 93 8.90 7.88 -17.65
C PRO A 93 7.63 8.40 -18.35
N GLY A 94 7.23 9.61 -17.98
CA GLY A 94 6.27 10.42 -18.72
C GLY A 94 6.92 11.71 -19.18
N ILE A 95 6.49 12.26 -20.30
CA ILE A 95 7.03 13.50 -20.86
C ILE A 95 5.89 14.32 -21.45
N VAL A 96 5.78 15.60 -21.07
CA VAL A 96 4.82 16.56 -21.62
C VAL A 96 5.47 17.89 -21.96
N ALA A 97 4.93 18.57 -22.96
CA ALA A 97 5.21 19.98 -23.18
C ALA A 97 4.36 20.82 -22.23
N VAL A 98 4.97 21.84 -21.62
CA VAL A 98 4.30 22.85 -20.79
C VAL A 98 3.76 23.94 -21.71
N LYS A 99 2.47 24.28 -21.57
CA LYS A 99 1.81 25.20 -22.52
C LYS A 99 2.02 26.68 -22.18
N ASP A 100 1.98 27.01 -20.89
CA ASP A 100 1.94 28.39 -20.41
C ASP A 100 3.28 28.84 -19.79
N GLU A 101 4.39 28.16 -20.15
CA GLU A 101 5.74 28.38 -19.63
C GLU A 101 5.90 28.22 -18.11
N GLU A 102 4.82 28.16 -17.34
CA GLU A 102 4.78 27.86 -15.91
C GLU A 102 4.08 26.52 -15.66
N ILE A 103 4.73 25.63 -14.92
CA ILE A 103 4.24 24.27 -14.64
C ILE A 103 3.07 24.34 -13.67
N SER A 104 1.93 23.79 -14.08
CA SER A 104 0.70 23.71 -13.32
C SER A 104 0.42 22.28 -12.80
N TYR A 105 -0.55 22.16 -11.87
CA TYR A 105 -1.06 20.84 -11.46
C TYR A 105 -1.62 20.02 -12.62
N ALA A 106 -2.20 20.67 -13.64
CA ALA A 106 -2.69 19.98 -14.82
C ALA A 106 -1.56 19.36 -15.67
N ASP A 107 -0.36 19.96 -15.65
CA ASP A 107 0.82 19.40 -16.30
C ASP A 107 1.33 18.18 -15.55
N ILE A 108 1.28 18.20 -14.21
CA ILE A 108 1.59 17.08 -13.35
C ILE A 108 0.64 15.90 -13.63
N GLU A 109 -0.67 16.15 -13.67
CA GLU A 109 -1.65 15.12 -13.99
C GLU A 109 -1.39 14.51 -15.37
N ARG A 110 -1.14 15.34 -16.39
CA ARG A 110 -0.84 14.85 -17.75
C ARG A 110 0.43 14.02 -17.83
N VAL A 111 1.51 14.44 -17.19
CA VAL A 111 2.77 13.69 -17.21
C VAL A 111 2.63 12.35 -16.48
N HIS A 112 1.85 12.32 -15.39
CA HIS A 112 1.53 11.09 -14.67
C HIS A 112 0.67 10.15 -15.52
N GLU A 113 -0.36 10.65 -16.21
CA GLU A 113 -1.19 9.81 -17.10
C GLU A 113 -0.37 9.20 -18.23
N ILE A 114 0.57 9.93 -18.81
CA ILE A 114 1.49 9.38 -19.82
C ILE A 114 2.39 8.30 -19.22
N ALA A 115 2.95 8.55 -18.03
CA ALA A 115 3.80 7.57 -17.36
C ALA A 115 3.04 6.31 -16.93
N LYS A 116 1.73 6.40 -16.63
CA LYS A 116 0.86 5.26 -16.33
C LYS A 116 0.38 4.50 -17.58
N ALA A 117 0.44 5.11 -18.76
CA ALA A 117 -0.07 4.54 -20.02
C ALA A 117 0.84 3.42 -20.56
N VAL A 118 1.30 2.53 -19.68
CA VAL A 118 2.09 1.35 -20.01
C VAL A 118 1.17 0.15 -20.16
N ALA A 119 1.37 -0.63 -21.22
CA ALA A 119 0.63 -1.87 -21.40
C ALA A 119 1.12 -2.92 -20.39
N PHE A 120 0.25 -3.31 -19.47
CA PHE A 120 0.48 -4.44 -18.58
C PHE A 120 -0.12 -5.73 -19.18
N PRO A 121 0.40 -6.90 -18.82
CA PRO A 121 -0.27 -8.17 -19.11
C PRO A 121 -1.71 -8.15 -18.55
N PRO A 122 -2.68 -8.82 -19.21
CA PRO A 122 -4.09 -8.76 -18.83
C PRO A 122 -4.42 -9.37 -17.45
N ASP A 123 -3.51 -10.16 -16.91
CA ASP A 123 -3.57 -10.75 -15.56
C ASP A 123 -3.01 -9.83 -14.47
N ARG A 124 -2.64 -8.59 -14.81
CA ARG A 124 -2.06 -7.62 -13.88
C ARG A 124 -2.85 -6.32 -13.86
N GLU A 125 -2.93 -5.71 -12.69
CA GLU A 125 -3.47 -4.36 -12.50
C GLU A 125 -2.45 -3.44 -11.81
N LEU A 126 -2.57 -2.15 -12.09
CA LEU A 126 -1.79 -1.11 -11.44
C LEU A 126 -2.34 -0.87 -10.02
N LEU A 127 -1.51 -1.12 -9.01
CA LEU A 127 -1.86 -0.88 -7.60
C LEU A 127 -1.42 0.52 -7.14
N HIS A 128 -0.19 0.91 -7.47
CA HIS A 128 0.35 2.22 -7.11
C HIS A 128 1.18 2.81 -8.25
N ALA A 129 1.12 4.14 -8.36
CA ALA A 129 2.00 4.96 -9.20
C ALA A 129 2.60 6.06 -8.31
N ILE A 130 3.86 5.92 -7.96
CA ILE A 130 4.54 6.76 -6.96
C ILE A 130 5.54 7.65 -7.70
N PRO A 131 5.40 8.98 -7.66
CA PRO A 131 6.40 9.89 -8.22
C PRO A 131 7.75 9.69 -7.53
N ARG A 132 8.83 9.59 -8.31
CA ARG A 132 10.20 9.51 -7.83
C ARG A 132 10.93 10.83 -7.99
N GLU A 133 10.94 11.38 -9.19
CA GLU A 133 11.51 12.68 -9.46
C GLU A 133 10.79 13.34 -10.64
N TYR A 134 10.90 14.65 -10.69
CA TYR A 134 10.55 15.44 -11.86
C TYR A 134 11.80 16.03 -12.48
N ILE A 135 11.72 16.25 -13.80
CA ILE A 135 12.80 16.82 -14.59
C ILE A 135 12.20 17.98 -15.40
N VAL A 136 12.70 19.18 -15.21
CA VAL A 136 12.25 20.39 -15.94
C VAL A 136 13.37 20.85 -16.84
N ASP A 137 13.13 20.87 -18.15
CA ASP A 137 14.10 21.28 -19.19
C ASP A 137 15.48 20.60 -19.01
N GLY A 138 15.49 19.33 -18.56
CA GLY A 138 16.70 18.55 -18.32
C GLY A 138 17.32 18.68 -16.91
N GLN A 139 16.80 19.56 -16.06
CA GLN A 139 17.21 19.66 -14.66
C GLN A 139 16.52 18.56 -13.83
N ARG A 140 17.31 17.65 -13.27
CA ARG A 140 16.87 16.52 -12.44
C ARG A 140 16.74 16.88 -10.96
N GLY A 141 16.15 15.95 -10.17
CA GLY A 141 16.09 16.03 -8.71
C GLY A 141 15.04 17.02 -8.19
N ILE A 142 14.06 17.35 -9.00
CA ILE A 142 12.98 18.25 -8.60
C ILE A 142 11.89 17.41 -7.93
N LYS A 143 11.55 17.75 -6.68
CA LYS A 143 10.49 17.07 -5.90
C LYS A 143 9.10 17.69 -6.13
N ASP A 144 9.03 19.01 -6.29
CA ASP A 144 7.80 19.74 -6.59
C ASP A 144 8.07 20.78 -7.69
N PRO A 145 7.65 20.52 -8.93
CA PRO A 145 7.88 21.44 -10.04
C PRO A 145 6.77 22.49 -10.23
N VAL A 146 5.66 22.44 -9.46
CA VAL A 146 4.55 23.40 -9.63
C VAL A 146 5.00 24.82 -9.38
N GLY A 147 4.67 25.73 -10.30
CA GLY A 147 5.10 27.14 -10.28
C GLY A 147 6.49 27.39 -10.85
N MET A 148 7.25 26.37 -11.26
CA MET A 148 8.52 26.54 -11.95
C MET A 148 8.29 26.94 -13.42
N MET A 149 9.16 27.81 -13.94
CA MET A 149 9.19 28.09 -15.38
C MET A 149 9.88 26.94 -16.12
N GLY A 150 9.29 26.54 -17.24
CA GLY A 150 9.84 25.49 -18.07
C GLY A 150 8.97 25.18 -19.29
N THR A 151 9.56 24.59 -20.31
CA THR A 151 8.88 24.23 -21.56
C THR A 151 8.60 22.73 -21.66
N ARG A 152 9.34 21.91 -20.92
CA ARG A 152 9.25 20.45 -20.93
C ARG A 152 9.29 19.91 -19.49
N LEU A 153 8.25 19.19 -19.13
CA LEU A 153 8.17 18.46 -17.88
C LEU A 153 8.27 16.95 -18.13
N GLU A 154 9.17 16.30 -17.40
CA GLU A 154 9.27 14.85 -17.34
C GLU A 154 9.01 14.40 -15.91
N ALA A 155 8.43 13.18 -15.74
CA ALA A 155 8.28 12.53 -14.45
C ALA A 155 8.74 11.07 -14.56
N GLU A 156 9.48 10.58 -13.56
CA GLU A 156 9.71 9.17 -13.38
C GLU A 156 8.77 8.64 -12.31
N LEU A 157 7.86 7.72 -12.70
CA LEU A 157 6.97 7.05 -11.76
C LEU A 157 7.46 5.64 -11.44
N TYR A 158 7.42 5.29 -10.16
CA TYR A 158 7.57 3.93 -9.69
C TYR A 158 6.20 3.26 -9.71
N LEU A 159 5.98 2.38 -10.69
CA LEU A 159 4.74 1.66 -10.87
C LEU A 159 4.80 0.33 -10.13
N VAL A 160 3.79 0.07 -9.31
CA VAL A 160 3.60 -1.20 -8.60
C VAL A 160 2.39 -1.89 -9.18
N THR A 161 2.56 -3.11 -9.67
CA THR A 161 1.48 -3.92 -10.22
C THR A 161 1.33 -5.22 -9.43
N GLY A 162 0.11 -5.73 -9.36
CA GLY A 162 -0.22 -7.00 -8.74
C GLY A 162 -1.05 -7.91 -9.65
N SER A 163 -1.28 -9.15 -9.23
CA SER A 163 -2.20 -10.06 -9.90
C SER A 163 -3.63 -9.53 -9.80
N SER A 164 -4.31 -9.35 -10.95
CA SER A 164 -5.71 -8.95 -10.98
C SER A 164 -6.61 -9.96 -10.25
N LEU A 165 -6.28 -11.25 -10.33
CA LEU A 165 -7.02 -12.31 -9.64
C LEU A 165 -6.86 -12.21 -8.12
N ALA A 166 -5.65 -11.96 -7.62
CA ALA A 166 -5.41 -11.79 -6.18
C ALA A 166 -6.18 -10.56 -5.65
N ALA A 167 -6.10 -9.44 -6.34
CA ALA A 167 -6.83 -8.22 -6.00
C ALA A 167 -8.34 -8.42 -6.01
N GLU A 168 -8.88 -9.12 -7.01
CA GLU A 168 -10.31 -9.40 -7.12
C GLU A 168 -10.79 -10.35 -5.99
N ASN A 169 -10.00 -11.35 -5.62
CA ASN A 169 -10.32 -12.23 -4.50
C ASN A 169 -10.40 -11.46 -3.17
N ILE A 170 -9.51 -10.48 -2.96
CA ILE A 170 -9.57 -9.57 -1.79
C ILE A 170 -10.88 -8.78 -1.82
N ARG A 171 -11.17 -8.07 -2.93
CA ARG A 171 -12.39 -7.28 -3.09
C ARG A 171 -13.64 -8.12 -2.85
N ARG A 172 -13.67 -9.34 -3.39
CA ARG A 172 -14.80 -10.26 -3.25
C ARG A 172 -14.98 -10.75 -1.81
N SER A 173 -13.90 -11.03 -1.09
CA SER A 173 -13.98 -11.45 0.32
C SER A 173 -14.50 -10.31 1.20
N VAL A 174 -14.02 -9.08 0.98
CA VAL A 174 -14.48 -7.88 1.70
C VAL A 174 -15.94 -7.58 1.39
N TYR A 175 -16.35 -7.64 0.12
CA TYR A 175 -17.74 -7.43 -0.27
C TYR A 175 -18.69 -8.46 0.36
N ARG A 176 -18.31 -9.73 0.41
CA ARG A 176 -19.08 -10.78 1.08
C ARG A 176 -19.13 -10.60 2.61
N ALA A 177 -18.13 -9.96 3.19
CA ALA A 177 -18.14 -9.59 4.61
C ALA A 177 -19.12 -8.42 4.91
N GLY A 178 -19.62 -7.73 3.88
CA GLY A 178 -20.59 -6.65 3.99
C GLY A 178 -19.99 -5.25 3.83
N TYR A 179 -18.74 -5.14 3.36
CA TYR A 179 -18.01 -3.89 3.23
C TYR A 179 -17.58 -3.64 1.77
N GLU A 180 -17.24 -2.38 1.45
CA GLU A 180 -16.63 -1.99 0.17
C GLU A 180 -15.14 -1.74 0.32
N VAL A 181 -14.36 -2.09 -0.71
CA VAL A 181 -12.93 -1.75 -0.76
C VAL A 181 -12.77 -0.35 -1.32
N GLU A 182 -12.32 0.60 -0.50
CA GLU A 182 -11.95 1.95 -0.93
C GLU A 182 -10.66 1.96 -1.74
N GLY A 183 -9.69 1.13 -1.35
CA GLY A 183 -8.42 0.97 -2.06
C GLY A 183 -7.60 -0.20 -1.56
N LEU A 184 -6.76 -0.75 -2.46
CA LEU A 184 -5.73 -1.71 -2.10
C LEU A 184 -4.42 -0.99 -1.86
N VAL A 185 -3.79 -1.26 -0.73
CA VAL A 185 -2.54 -0.63 -0.31
C VAL A 185 -1.46 -1.69 -0.15
N LEU A 186 -0.34 -1.52 -0.85
CA LEU A 186 0.80 -2.42 -0.69
C LEU A 186 1.33 -2.36 0.75
N GLU A 187 1.35 -3.49 1.46
CA GLU A 187 1.68 -3.58 2.89
C GLU A 187 3.01 -2.91 3.26
N PRO A 188 4.15 -3.16 2.59
CA PRO A 188 5.41 -2.49 2.95
C PRO A 188 5.38 -0.97 2.76
N LEU A 189 4.49 -0.41 1.92
CA LEU A 189 4.29 1.04 1.83
C LEU A 189 3.51 1.56 3.06
N ALA A 190 2.48 0.83 3.48
CA ALA A 190 1.70 1.17 4.68
C ALA A 190 2.58 1.09 5.94
N ALA A 191 3.35 0.01 6.10
CA ALA A 191 4.30 -0.16 7.19
C ALA A 191 5.33 0.98 7.23
N ALA A 192 5.97 1.28 6.10
CA ALA A 192 6.93 2.38 6.00
C ALA A 192 6.32 3.76 6.30
N ARG A 193 5.03 3.94 6.00
CA ARG A 193 4.31 5.19 6.31
C ARG A 193 4.06 5.35 7.80
N SER A 194 3.81 4.24 8.51
CA SER A 194 3.48 4.24 9.94
C SER A 194 4.70 4.30 10.85
N VAL A 195 5.85 3.73 10.45
CA VAL A 195 7.00 3.58 11.35
C VAL A 195 8.21 4.46 11.02
N LEU A 196 8.32 4.95 9.77
CA LEU A 196 9.47 5.75 9.34
C LEU A 196 9.20 7.24 9.43
N THR A 197 10.18 7.96 9.94
CA THR A 197 10.23 9.42 9.90
C THR A 197 10.65 9.94 8.53
N VAL A 198 10.46 11.23 8.27
CA VAL A 198 10.93 11.89 7.05
C VAL A 198 12.46 11.86 6.98
N ASP A 199 13.13 12.14 8.09
CA ASP A 199 14.59 12.20 8.17
C ASP A 199 15.24 10.84 7.87
N GLU A 200 14.66 9.74 8.39
CA GLU A 200 15.14 8.39 8.08
C GLU A 200 15.03 8.07 6.59
N LYS A 201 13.93 8.48 5.94
CA LYS A 201 13.77 8.28 4.49
C LYS A 201 14.76 9.11 3.67
N GLU A 202 15.11 10.31 4.13
CA GLU A 202 16.12 11.16 3.45
C GLU A 202 17.52 10.56 3.55
N VAL A 203 17.94 10.12 4.74
CA VAL A 203 19.29 9.58 4.96
C VAL A 203 19.48 8.20 4.34
N GLY A 204 18.40 7.43 4.28
CA GLY A 204 18.39 6.07 3.76
C GLY A 204 18.03 5.04 4.83
N VAL A 205 16.97 4.28 4.57
CA VAL A 205 16.42 3.29 5.50
C VAL A 205 15.73 2.16 4.75
N ALA A 206 15.71 0.98 5.33
CA ALA A 206 14.88 -0.13 4.85
C ALA A 206 13.92 -0.59 5.96
N VAL A 207 12.65 -0.74 5.62
CA VAL A 207 11.68 -1.49 6.43
C VAL A 207 11.69 -2.93 5.97
N VAL A 208 11.85 -3.82 6.92
CA VAL A 208 11.77 -5.27 6.71
C VAL A 208 10.63 -5.80 7.56
N GLU A 209 9.59 -6.26 6.91
CA GLU A 209 8.40 -6.83 7.54
C GLU A 209 8.44 -8.36 7.41
N VAL A 210 8.75 -9.03 8.51
CA VAL A 210 8.84 -10.49 8.56
C VAL A 210 7.50 -11.04 9.00
N GLY A 211 6.73 -11.55 8.04
CA GLY A 211 5.49 -12.26 8.27
C GLY A 211 5.70 -13.75 8.56
N ASP A 212 4.61 -14.51 8.58
CA ASP A 212 4.68 -15.97 8.74
C ASP A 212 5.17 -16.67 7.45
N ALA A 213 4.58 -16.34 6.30
CA ALA A 213 4.90 -16.95 5.00
C ALA A 213 5.87 -16.12 4.15
N THR A 214 5.84 -14.79 4.28
CA THR A 214 6.62 -13.86 3.43
C THR A 214 7.38 -12.82 4.24
N THR A 215 8.46 -12.30 3.65
CA THR A 215 9.16 -11.12 4.14
C THR A 215 9.09 -10.03 3.08
N ASN A 216 8.55 -8.87 3.45
CA ASN A 216 8.42 -7.70 2.61
C ASN A 216 9.53 -6.70 2.93
N ILE A 217 10.07 -6.04 1.91
CA ILE A 217 11.15 -5.06 2.06
C ILE A 217 10.79 -3.81 1.28
N ALA A 218 10.88 -2.65 1.94
CA ALA A 218 10.80 -1.35 1.30
C ALA A 218 12.02 -0.51 1.67
N ALA A 219 12.83 -0.12 0.69
CA ALA A 219 14.02 0.70 0.88
C ALA A 219 13.79 2.13 0.37
N TYR A 220 14.18 3.10 1.16
CA TYR A 220 14.07 4.53 0.89
C TYR A 220 15.46 5.17 0.91
N TYR A 221 15.63 6.19 0.10
CA TYR A 221 16.80 7.07 0.08
C TYR A 221 16.42 8.38 -0.60
N ASP A 222 16.89 9.51 -0.07
CA ASP A 222 16.57 10.85 -0.56
C ASP A 222 15.04 11.12 -0.53
N GLY A 223 14.37 10.62 0.53
CA GLY A 223 12.93 10.74 0.74
C GLY A 223 12.06 9.82 -0.12
N GLU A 224 12.64 9.10 -1.07
CA GLU A 224 11.94 8.35 -2.10
C GLU A 224 12.11 6.85 -1.98
N ILE A 225 11.13 6.11 -2.48
CA ILE A 225 11.23 4.67 -2.57
C ILE A 225 12.21 4.28 -3.69
N ARG A 226 13.21 3.48 -3.32
CA ARG A 226 14.24 2.99 -4.25
C ARG A 226 14.03 1.54 -4.62
N HIS A 227 13.52 0.74 -3.70
CA HIS A 227 13.33 -0.68 -3.94
C HIS A 227 12.19 -1.25 -3.12
N LEU A 228 11.43 -2.16 -3.74
CA LEU A 228 10.44 -3.02 -3.11
C LEU A 228 10.77 -4.46 -3.47
N ALA A 229 10.76 -5.35 -2.48
CA ALA A 229 10.93 -6.78 -2.69
C ALA A 229 10.00 -7.57 -1.77
N VAL A 230 9.58 -8.72 -2.27
CA VAL A 230 8.86 -9.73 -1.51
C VAL A 230 9.65 -11.03 -1.59
N LEU A 231 10.01 -11.59 -0.44
CA LEU A 231 10.67 -12.88 -0.34
C LEU A 231 9.65 -13.92 0.12
N PRO A 232 9.50 -15.07 -0.55
CA PRO A 232 8.58 -16.13 -0.14
C PRO A 232 9.17 -16.97 1.02
N LEU A 233 9.66 -16.30 2.04
CA LEU A 233 10.22 -16.85 3.26
C LEU A 233 9.80 -15.97 4.44
N GLY A 234 9.26 -16.58 5.48
CA GLY A 234 8.86 -15.91 6.72
C GLY A 234 9.20 -16.73 7.94
N GLY A 235 8.62 -16.36 9.08
CA GLY A 235 8.88 -16.99 10.37
C GLY A 235 8.56 -18.47 10.41
N ALA A 236 7.55 -18.94 9.66
CA ALA A 236 7.21 -20.35 9.55
C ALA A 236 8.35 -21.22 9.03
N ALA A 237 9.16 -20.71 8.09
CA ALA A 237 10.32 -21.44 7.59
C ALA A 237 11.34 -21.71 8.71
N VAL A 238 11.64 -20.71 9.53
CA VAL A 238 12.54 -20.85 10.68
C VAL A 238 11.98 -21.82 11.70
N THR A 239 10.68 -21.72 12.02
CA THR A 239 10.01 -22.63 12.95
C THR A 239 10.06 -24.08 12.45
N ASN A 240 9.78 -24.29 11.17
CA ASN A 240 9.83 -25.63 10.56
C ASN A 240 11.26 -26.22 10.56
N ASP A 241 12.27 -25.42 10.25
CA ASP A 241 13.66 -25.87 10.28
C ASP A 241 14.10 -26.28 11.70
N LEU A 242 13.70 -25.49 12.71
CA LEU A 242 13.95 -25.84 14.12
C LEU A 242 13.22 -27.12 14.53
N ALA A 243 11.94 -27.26 14.17
CA ALA A 243 11.15 -28.45 14.46
C ALA A 243 11.78 -29.71 13.84
N GLN A 244 12.21 -29.63 12.58
CA GLN A 244 12.88 -30.71 11.88
C GLN A 244 14.25 -31.04 12.51
N GLY A 245 15.08 -30.01 12.74
CA GLY A 245 16.42 -30.19 13.32
C GLY A 245 16.42 -30.75 14.72
N LEU A 246 15.41 -30.40 15.51
CA LEU A 246 15.25 -30.90 16.90
C LEU A 246 14.35 -32.12 17.00
N SER A 247 13.74 -32.56 15.88
CA SER A 247 12.75 -33.69 15.85
C SER A 247 11.61 -33.49 16.83
N ILE A 248 11.08 -32.26 16.94
CA ILE A 248 9.92 -31.88 17.76
C ILE A 248 8.76 -31.42 16.87
N PRO A 249 7.49 -31.54 17.34
CA PRO A 249 6.33 -31.02 16.59
C PRO A 249 6.29 -29.50 16.53
#